data_904f750bb79ea5a8b17b7890895d8023
#
_entry.id   904f750bb79ea5a8b17b7890895d8023
#
_cell.length_a   1.000
_cell.length_b   1.000
_cell.length_c   1.000
_cell.angle_alpha   90.00
_cell.angle_beta   90.00
_cell.angle_gamma   90.00
#
_symmetry.space_group_name_H-M   'P 1'
#
loop_
_entity.id
_entity.type
_entity.pdbx_description
1 polymer ?
#
loop_
_entity_poly.entity_id
_entity_poly.type
_entity_poly.pdbx_seq_one_letter_code
_entity_poly.pdbx_strand_id
1 'polypeptide(L)'
;MAKYKISFTESALDDLAWFTKREQNEIRDGIYENLEYEPTVETHNRKRLRPNETAEWELRLGKFRVFYDVYEAVRIVAIEAIAEKKGNRLLFQGEEQEL
;
A
#
# COMPACT_ATOMS: atom_id res chain seq x y z
N MET A 1 -6.70 -19.12 -10.41
CA MET A 1 -5.87 -18.32 -9.51
C MET A 1 -6.70 -17.84 -8.34
N ALA A 2 -6.18 -17.99 -7.13
CA ALA A 2 -6.94 -17.57 -5.95
C ALA A 2 -6.91 -16.05 -5.81
N LYS A 3 -8.06 -15.49 -5.48
CA LYS A 3 -8.22 -14.07 -5.27
C LYS A 3 -8.04 -13.72 -3.80
N TYR A 4 -7.27 -12.69 -3.51
CA TYR A 4 -7.08 -12.19 -2.15
C TYR A 4 -8.13 -11.14 -1.83
N LYS A 5 -8.57 -11.13 -0.59
CA LYS A 5 -9.45 -10.07 -0.09
C LYS A 5 -8.59 -8.89 0.35
N ILE A 6 -8.95 -7.70 -0.09
CA ILE A 6 -8.26 -6.47 0.33
C ILE A 6 -8.94 -5.91 1.56
N SER A 7 -8.16 -5.68 2.61
CA SER A 7 -8.66 -5.10 3.87
C SER A 7 -7.82 -3.88 4.21
N PHE A 8 -8.46 -2.80 4.61
CA PHE A 8 -7.77 -1.58 5.03
C PHE A 8 -7.80 -1.48 6.54
N THR A 9 -6.63 -1.26 7.16
CA THR A 9 -6.59 -0.96 8.58
C THR A 9 -7.19 0.42 8.81
N GLU A 10 -7.55 0.71 10.03
CA GLU A 10 -8.05 2.04 10.40
C GLU A 10 -7.02 3.12 10.07
N SER A 11 -5.75 2.86 10.36
CA SER A 11 -4.66 3.77 10.04
C SER A 11 -4.55 4.02 8.54
N ALA A 12 -4.68 2.98 7.73
CA ALA A 12 -4.63 3.11 6.27
C ALA A 12 -5.83 3.91 5.75
N LEU A 13 -7.00 3.76 6.35
CA LEU A 13 -8.18 4.55 5.96
C LEU A 13 -7.98 6.02 6.28
N ASP A 14 -7.35 6.33 7.41
CA ASP A 14 -7.02 7.70 7.77
C ASP A 14 -6.03 8.30 6.78
N ASP A 15 -5.02 7.54 6.40
CA ASP A 15 -4.05 7.97 5.39
C ASP A 15 -4.75 8.24 4.05
N LEU A 16 -5.63 7.34 3.64
CA LEU A 16 -6.36 7.49 2.39
C LEU A 16 -7.23 8.75 2.38
N ALA A 17 -7.88 9.03 3.51
CA ALA A 17 -8.75 10.20 3.64
C ALA A 17 -8.01 11.52 3.51
N TRP A 18 -6.70 11.54 3.75
CA TRP A 18 -5.86 12.73 3.58
C TRP A 18 -5.81 13.22 2.14
N PHE A 19 -5.88 12.28 1.18
CA PHE A 19 -5.76 12.60 -0.24
C PHE A 19 -7.08 13.15 -0.80
N THR A 20 -7.00 13.81 -1.96
CA THR A 20 -8.20 14.27 -2.65
C THR A 20 -9.03 13.07 -3.10
N LYS A 21 -10.30 13.30 -3.38
CA LYS A 21 -11.21 12.25 -3.83
C LYS A 21 -10.68 11.55 -5.08
N ARG A 22 -10.15 12.31 -6.02
CA ARG A 22 -9.57 11.80 -7.25
C ARG A 22 -8.38 10.90 -6.96
N GLU A 23 -7.50 11.34 -6.07
CA GLU A 23 -6.32 10.56 -5.66
C GLU A 23 -6.72 9.28 -4.93
N GLN A 24 -7.73 9.36 -4.08
CA GLN A 24 -8.27 8.19 -3.39
C GLN A 24 -8.73 7.12 -4.38
N ASN A 25 -9.41 7.54 -5.44
CA ASN A 25 -9.89 6.61 -6.46
C ASN A 25 -8.72 5.98 -7.21
N GLU A 26 -7.71 6.77 -7.57
CA GLU A 26 -6.51 6.24 -8.22
C GLU A 26 -5.80 5.22 -7.35
N ILE A 27 -5.66 5.52 -6.07
CA ILE A 27 -5.01 4.62 -5.11
C ILE A 27 -5.79 3.32 -4.99
N ARG A 28 -7.10 3.40 -4.80
CA ARG A 28 -7.94 2.19 -4.69
C ARG A 28 -7.86 1.33 -5.93
N ASP A 29 -8.02 1.93 -7.10
CA ASP A 29 -7.97 1.19 -8.36
C ASP A 29 -6.64 0.47 -8.51
N GLY A 30 -5.53 1.17 -8.21
CA GLY A 30 -4.21 0.58 -8.28
C GLY A 30 -4.00 -0.56 -7.29
N ILE A 31 -4.54 -0.44 -6.08
CA ILE A 31 -4.47 -1.50 -5.08
C ILE A 31 -5.17 -2.76 -5.60
N TYR A 32 -6.39 -2.63 -6.06
CA TYR A 32 -7.15 -3.78 -6.54
C TYR A 32 -6.51 -4.40 -7.79
N GLU A 33 -6.07 -3.59 -8.73
CA GLU A 33 -5.39 -4.08 -9.93
C GLU A 33 -4.14 -4.90 -9.63
N ASN A 34 -3.37 -4.48 -8.62
CA ASN A 34 -2.05 -5.06 -8.37
C ASN A 34 -2.02 -6.12 -7.29
N LEU A 35 -2.97 -6.13 -6.35
CA LEU A 35 -2.85 -6.94 -5.14
C LEU A 35 -3.88 -8.05 -5.01
N GLU A 36 -4.87 -8.13 -5.89
CA GLU A 36 -5.89 -9.17 -5.75
C GLU A 36 -5.39 -10.58 -6.08
N TYR A 37 -4.41 -10.72 -6.97
CA TYR A 37 -4.00 -12.04 -7.44
C TYR A 37 -2.57 -12.42 -7.11
N GLU A 38 -1.65 -11.48 -7.16
CA GLU A 38 -0.22 -11.78 -6.99
C GLU A 38 0.47 -10.81 -6.04
N PRO A 39 -0.05 -10.63 -4.81
CA PRO A 39 0.50 -9.59 -3.92
C PRO A 39 1.92 -9.88 -3.44
N THR A 40 2.38 -11.14 -3.49
CA THR A 40 3.70 -11.51 -3.02
C THR A 40 4.68 -11.80 -4.15
N VAL A 41 4.32 -11.45 -5.39
CA VAL A 41 5.23 -11.58 -6.52
C VAL A 41 5.92 -10.24 -6.74
N GLU A 42 7.25 -10.23 -6.59
CA GLU A 42 8.02 -9.00 -6.81
C GLU A 42 7.99 -8.61 -8.28
N THR A 43 7.74 -7.32 -8.53
CA THR A 43 7.74 -6.74 -9.86
C THR A 43 8.34 -5.36 -9.76
N HIS A 44 8.31 -4.61 -10.87
CA HIS A 44 8.72 -3.22 -10.84
C HIS A 44 7.92 -2.39 -9.84
N ASN A 45 6.65 -2.74 -9.63
CA ASN A 45 5.74 -1.99 -8.76
C ASN A 45 5.54 -2.61 -7.38
N ARG A 46 5.87 -3.88 -7.19
CA ARG A 46 5.71 -4.57 -5.89
C ARG A 46 7.07 -4.97 -5.38
N LYS A 47 7.43 -4.47 -4.21
CA LYS A 47 8.73 -4.74 -3.58
C LYS A 47 8.59 -5.25 -2.18
N ARG A 48 9.39 -6.27 -1.87
CA ARG A 48 9.52 -6.69 -0.49
C ARG A 48 10.47 -5.74 0.24
N LEU A 49 10.06 -5.29 1.41
CA LEU A 49 10.83 -4.33 2.20
C LEU A 49 11.75 -5.03 3.18
N ARG A 50 12.78 -4.31 3.64
CA ARG A 50 13.56 -4.73 4.78
C ARG A 50 12.67 -4.72 6.01
N PRO A 51 12.99 -5.52 7.05
CA PRO A 51 12.22 -5.49 8.29
C PRO A 51 12.04 -4.07 8.81
N ASN A 52 10.79 -3.70 9.10
CA ASN A 52 10.42 -2.39 9.62
C ASN A 52 9.11 -2.54 10.40
N GLU A 53 8.66 -1.47 11.04
CA GLU A 53 7.47 -1.52 11.88
C GLU A 53 6.16 -1.29 11.11
N THR A 54 6.24 -0.98 9.82
CA THR A 54 5.05 -0.61 9.05
C THR A 54 4.45 -1.77 8.29
N ALA A 55 5.23 -2.42 7.42
CA ALA A 55 4.71 -3.50 6.58
C ALA A 55 5.85 -4.26 5.90
N GLU A 56 5.53 -5.44 5.36
CA GLU A 56 6.50 -6.25 4.64
C GLU A 56 6.64 -5.87 3.17
N TRP A 57 5.63 -5.25 2.59
CA TRP A 57 5.57 -4.99 1.15
C TRP A 57 5.23 -3.54 0.84
N GLU A 58 5.73 -3.08 -0.31
CA GLU A 58 5.43 -1.75 -0.84
C GLU A 58 4.90 -1.89 -2.26
N LEU A 59 3.77 -1.24 -2.53
CA LEU A 59 3.23 -1.08 -3.88
C LEU A 59 3.48 0.34 -4.33
N ARG A 60 4.07 0.50 -5.50
CA ARG A 60 4.35 1.80 -6.10
C ARG A 60 3.30 2.14 -7.14
N LEU A 61 2.60 3.24 -6.92
CA LEU A 61 1.56 3.75 -7.82
C LEU A 61 1.88 5.21 -8.13
N GLY A 62 2.74 5.44 -9.14
CA GLY A 62 3.20 6.79 -9.44
C GLY A 62 3.87 7.42 -8.22
N LYS A 63 3.33 8.54 -7.76
CA LYS A 63 3.84 9.19 -6.54
C LYS A 63 3.35 8.58 -5.24
N PHE A 64 2.40 7.66 -5.31
CA PHE A 64 1.85 7.04 -4.10
C PHE A 64 2.61 5.78 -3.73
N ARG A 65 2.68 5.51 -2.44
CA ARG A 65 3.30 4.31 -1.89
C ARG A 65 2.32 3.66 -0.94
N VAL A 66 1.96 2.42 -1.22
CA VAL A 66 1.01 1.64 -0.42
C VAL A 66 1.78 0.55 0.28
N PHE A 67 1.68 0.52 1.60
CA PHE A 67 2.39 -0.47 2.42
C PHE A 67 1.41 -1.51 2.88
N TYR A 68 1.75 -2.79 2.67
CA TYR A 68 0.80 -3.86 2.93
C TYR A 68 1.48 -5.13 3.44
N ASP A 69 0.69 -5.92 4.15
CA ASP A 69 1.07 -7.25 4.59
C ASP A 69 0.14 -8.28 3.95
N VAL A 70 0.62 -9.52 3.81
CA VAL A 70 -0.17 -10.58 3.20
C VAL A 70 -0.29 -11.74 4.18
N TYR A 71 -1.51 -12.14 4.45
CA TYR A 71 -1.83 -13.29 5.30
C TYR A 71 -2.27 -14.44 4.41
N GLU A 72 -1.31 -15.27 4.02
CA GLU A 72 -1.51 -16.33 3.01
C GLU A 72 -2.57 -17.35 3.43
N ALA A 73 -2.58 -17.74 4.70
CA ALA A 73 -3.49 -18.78 5.18
C ALA A 73 -4.96 -18.41 4.97
N VAL A 74 -5.29 -17.13 5.08
CA VAL A 74 -6.67 -16.65 4.94
C VAL A 74 -6.89 -15.83 3.69
N ARG A 75 -5.86 -15.69 2.85
CA ARG A 75 -5.91 -14.93 1.60
C ARG A 75 -6.38 -13.49 1.79
N ILE A 76 -5.73 -12.79 2.73
CA ILE A 76 -6.02 -11.38 2.98
C ILE A 76 -4.77 -10.54 2.73
N VAL A 77 -4.96 -9.44 2.01
CA VAL A 77 -3.97 -8.38 1.89
C VAL A 77 -4.42 -7.24 2.80
N ALA A 78 -3.63 -6.94 3.82
CA ALA A 78 -3.92 -5.87 4.77
C ALA A 78 -3.16 -4.62 4.35
N ILE A 79 -3.89 -3.56 3.99
CA ILE A 79 -3.28 -2.26 3.69
C ILE A 79 -3.01 -1.56 5.01
N GLU A 80 -1.73 -1.35 5.31
CA GLU A 80 -1.28 -0.84 6.61
C GLU A 80 -1.09 0.67 6.63
N ALA A 81 -0.61 1.25 5.52
CA ALA A 81 -0.32 2.68 5.44
C ALA A 81 -0.27 3.12 3.99
N ILE A 82 -0.52 4.41 3.74
CA ILE A 82 -0.45 4.99 2.42
C ILE A 82 0.27 6.33 2.52
N ALA A 83 1.29 6.52 1.67
CA ALA A 83 2.11 7.71 1.69
C ALA A 83 2.27 8.29 0.29
N GLU A 84 2.76 9.52 0.25
CA GLU A 84 3.16 10.18 -0.98
C GLU A 84 4.68 10.31 -0.98
N LYS A 85 5.30 9.98 -2.11
CA LYS A 85 6.74 10.17 -2.25
C LYS A 85 7.05 11.47 -2.97
N LYS A 86 7.84 12.32 -2.34
CA LYS A 86 8.34 13.57 -2.93
C LYS A 86 9.87 13.55 -2.86
N GLY A 87 10.51 13.39 -4.03
CA GLY A 87 11.96 13.20 -4.06
C GLY A 87 12.35 11.96 -3.29
N ASN A 88 13.22 12.12 -2.28
CA ASN A 88 13.67 11.00 -1.44
C ASN A 88 12.85 10.86 -0.15
N ARG A 89 11.76 11.61 -0.02
CA ARG A 89 11.00 11.66 1.23
C ARG A 89 9.66 10.96 1.10
N LEU A 90 9.28 10.23 2.15
CA LEU A 90 7.94 9.65 2.29
C LEU A 90 7.14 10.55 3.22
N LEU A 91 5.97 10.96 2.75
CA LEU A 91 5.08 11.85 3.50
C LEU A 91 3.81 11.10 3.85
N PHE A 92 3.57 10.89 5.14
CA PHE A 92 2.34 10.29 5.67
C PHE A 92 1.45 11.39 6.19
N GLN A 93 0.35 11.63 5.50
CA GLN A 93 -0.55 12.76 5.81
C GLN A 93 0.22 14.08 5.88
N GLY A 94 1.12 14.29 4.92
CA GLY A 94 1.90 15.51 4.81
C GLY A 94 3.13 15.58 5.69
N GLU A 95 3.37 14.58 6.56
CA GLU A 95 4.51 14.57 7.46
C GLU A 95 5.54 13.54 7.05
N GLU A 96 6.80 13.97 7.02
CA GLU A 96 7.91 13.09 6.64
C GLU A 96 8.18 12.05 7.73
N GLN A 97 8.26 10.78 7.31
CA GLN A 97 8.61 9.67 8.20
C GLN A 97 9.48 8.68 7.45
N GLU A 98 10.35 7.99 8.18
CA GLU A 98 11.14 6.89 7.65
C GLU A 98 10.48 5.56 8.00
N LEU A 99 10.68 4.58 7.14
CA LEU A 99 10.23 3.22 7.42
C LEU A 99 11.16 2.50 8.39
#